data_40388da8598daeea49b3e4b76cd64c7e
#
_entry.id   40388da8598daeea49b3e4b76cd64c7e
#
_cell.length_a   1.000
_cell.length_b   1.000
_cell.length_c   1.000
_cell.angle_alpha   90.00
_cell.angle_beta   90.00
_cell.angle_gamma   90.00
#
_symmetry.space_group_name_H-M   'P 1'
#
loop_
_entity.id
_entity.type
_entity.pdbx_description
1 polymer ?
#
loop_
_entity_poly.entity_id
_entity_poly.type
_entity_poly.pdbx_seq_one_letter_code
_entity_poly.pdbx_strand_id
1 'polypeptide(L)'
;MILTIDVGNSNIVLGAVREDEILFEARLRTDATKTSDEYCIDLKMILDVYGFSAKDVEGTIIASVVPQVLNSMKTAVLKLTGKSS
;
A
#
# COMPACT_ATOMS: atom_id res chain seq x y z
N MET A 1 -7.23 7.57 -7.90
CA MET A 1 -7.52 7.39 -6.46
C MET A 1 -6.28 7.61 -5.61
N ILE A 2 -6.48 7.86 -4.35
CA ILE A 2 -5.41 7.92 -3.37
C ILE A 2 -5.37 6.61 -2.60
N LEU A 3 -4.20 6.01 -2.55
CA LEU A 3 -3.98 4.80 -1.76
C LEU A 3 -3.51 5.20 -0.37
N THR A 4 -4.17 4.70 0.66
CA THR A 4 -3.77 4.93 2.05
C THR A 4 -3.24 3.64 2.63
N ILE A 5 -2.09 3.72 3.30
CA ILE A 5 -1.43 2.55 3.90
C ILE A 5 -1.13 2.90 5.35
N ASP A 6 -1.74 2.17 6.27
CA ASP A 6 -1.55 2.35 7.70
C ASP A 6 -0.89 1.09 8.27
N VAL A 7 0.37 1.22 8.66
CA VAL A 7 1.19 0.09 9.13
C VAL A 7 1.18 0.06 10.66
N GLY A 8 0.41 -0.87 11.21
CA GLY A 8 0.42 -1.18 12.64
C GLY A 8 1.41 -2.30 12.97
N ASN A 9 1.53 -2.63 14.24
CA ASN A 9 2.44 -3.70 14.68
C ASN A 9 2.06 -5.07 14.15
N SER A 10 0.77 -5.35 14.01
CA SER A 10 0.27 -6.66 13.59
C SER A 10 -0.35 -6.67 12.20
N ASN A 11 -0.96 -5.56 11.80
CA ASN A 11 -1.69 -5.48 10.54
C ASN A 11 -1.36 -4.20 9.79
N ILE A 12 -1.40 -4.30 8.47
CA ILE A 12 -1.35 -3.17 7.55
C ILE A 12 -2.75 -3.01 6.99
N VAL A 13 -3.34 -1.84 7.15
CA VAL A 13 -4.64 -1.51 6.58
C VAL A 13 -4.44 -0.68 5.33
N LEU A 14 -4.98 -1.15 4.21
CA LEU A 14 -4.93 -0.49 2.93
C LEU A 14 -6.31 0.07 2.61
N GLY A 15 -6.34 1.30 2.15
CA GLY A 15 -7.58 1.92 1.68
C GLY A 15 -7.36 2.58 0.34
N ALA A 16 -8.39 2.61 -0.48
CA ALA A 16 -8.38 3.37 -1.72
C ALA A 16 -9.52 4.37 -1.66
N VAL A 17 -9.20 5.65 -1.86
CA VAL A 17 -10.15 6.74 -1.69
C VAL A 17 -10.18 7.57 -2.96
N ARG A 18 -11.38 7.91 -3.41
CA ARG A 18 -11.62 8.84 -4.51
C ARG A 18 -12.68 9.83 -4.05
N GLU A 19 -12.30 11.12 -4.03
CA GLU A 19 -13.16 12.15 -3.46
C GLU A 19 -13.51 11.81 -2.02
N ASP A 20 -14.77 11.66 -1.65
CA ASP A 20 -15.20 11.29 -0.30
C ASP A 20 -15.61 9.81 -0.19
N GLU A 21 -15.28 9.01 -1.21
CA GLU A 21 -15.71 7.62 -1.29
C GLU A 21 -14.55 6.67 -1.03
N ILE A 22 -14.78 5.66 -0.18
CA ILE A 22 -13.86 4.56 0.01
C ILE A 22 -14.19 3.50 -1.03
N LEU A 23 -13.25 3.27 -1.96
CA LEU A 23 -13.43 2.31 -3.04
C LEU A 23 -13.24 0.88 -2.58
N PHE A 24 -12.26 0.66 -1.72
CA PHE A 24 -12.05 -0.62 -1.05
C PHE A 24 -11.19 -0.43 0.20
N GLU A 25 -11.23 -1.43 1.07
CA GLU A 25 -10.35 -1.54 2.22
C GLU A 25 -9.85 -2.98 2.30
N ALA A 26 -8.56 -3.16 2.57
CA ALA A 26 -7.94 -4.47 2.63
C ALA A 26 -6.93 -4.51 3.78
N ARG A 27 -6.55 -5.71 4.19
CA ARG A 27 -5.58 -5.91 5.27
C ARG A 27 -4.50 -6.88 4.83
N LEU A 28 -3.28 -6.59 5.27
CA LEU A 28 -2.16 -7.50 5.19
C LEU A 28 -1.62 -7.72 6.59
N ARG A 29 -0.91 -8.82 6.78
CA ARG A 29 -0.13 -9.01 8.00
C ARG A 29 1.12 -8.16 7.93
N THR A 30 1.46 -7.48 9.02
CA THR A 30 2.73 -6.76 9.13
C THR A 30 3.84 -7.77 9.32
N ASP A 31 4.84 -7.72 8.44
CA ASP A 31 5.99 -8.62 8.47
C ASP A 31 7.27 -7.82 8.15
N ALA A 32 8.05 -7.55 9.19
CA ALA A 32 9.28 -6.77 9.07
C ALA A 32 10.38 -7.52 8.29
N THR A 33 10.21 -8.82 8.06
CA THR A 33 11.17 -9.61 7.29
C THR A 33 10.91 -9.60 5.79
N LYS A 34 9.75 -9.11 5.36
CA LYS A 34 9.45 -9.00 3.92
C LYS A 34 10.30 -7.92 3.26
N THR A 35 10.70 -8.22 2.03
CA THR A 35 11.40 -7.26 1.19
C THR A 35 10.42 -6.27 0.56
N SER A 36 10.95 -5.18 0.02
CA SER A 36 10.14 -4.22 -0.73
C SER A 36 9.51 -4.86 -1.96
N ASP A 37 10.19 -5.81 -2.60
CA ASP A 37 9.62 -6.53 -3.75
C ASP A 37 8.42 -7.38 -3.35
N GLU A 38 8.49 -8.04 -2.20
CA GLU A 38 7.36 -8.82 -1.69
C GLU A 38 6.16 -7.94 -1.38
N TYR A 39 6.36 -6.80 -0.74
CA TYR A 39 5.29 -5.85 -0.51
C TYR A 39 4.74 -5.26 -1.81
N CYS A 40 5.60 -5.02 -2.80
CA CYS A 40 5.16 -4.55 -4.12
C CYS A 40 4.21 -5.57 -4.77
N ILE A 41 4.54 -6.84 -4.71
CA ILE A 41 3.70 -7.93 -5.23
C ILE A 41 2.37 -7.98 -4.48
N ASP A 42 2.41 -7.87 -3.14
CA ASP A 42 1.19 -7.87 -2.32
C ASP A 42 0.26 -6.73 -2.71
N LEU A 43 0.79 -5.52 -2.86
CA LEU A 43 0.01 -4.34 -3.25
C LEU A 43 -0.61 -4.52 -4.63
N LYS A 44 0.17 -5.02 -5.58
CA LYS A 44 -0.32 -5.27 -6.94
C LYS A 44 -1.46 -6.27 -6.94
N MET A 45 -1.32 -7.36 -6.20
CA MET A 45 -2.34 -8.39 -6.13
C MET A 45 -3.63 -7.87 -5.48
N ILE A 46 -3.52 -7.05 -4.45
CA ILE A 46 -4.68 -6.43 -3.80
C ILE A 46 -5.41 -5.52 -4.79
N LEU A 47 -4.70 -4.67 -5.50
CA LEU A 47 -5.31 -3.82 -6.53
C LEU A 47 -6.04 -4.66 -7.57
N ASP A 48 -5.40 -5.73 -8.04
CA ASP A 48 -6.00 -6.63 -9.04
C ASP A 48 -7.29 -7.28 -8.51
N VAL A 49 -7.30 -7.72 -7.25
CA VAL A 49 -8.48 -8.34 -6.64
C VAL A 49 -9.67 -7.39 -6.63
N TYR A 50 -9.43 -6.11 -6.40
CA TYR A 50 -10.49 -5.10 -6.34
C TYR A 50 -10.75 -4.41 -7.68
N GLY A 51 -10.11 -4.86 -8.75
CA GLY A 51 -10.39 -4.37 -10.11
C GLY A 51 -9.65 -3.10 -10.50
N PHE A 52 -8.55 -2.79 -9.81
CA PHE A 52 -7.75 -1.60 -10.09
C PHE A 52 -6.34 -1.98 -10.54
N SER A 53 -5.62 -1.01 -11.08
CA SER A 53 -4.22 -1.19 -11.47
C SER A 53 -3.37 -0.07 -10.87
N ALA A 54 -2.05 -0.21 -10.97
CA ALA A 54 -1.12 0.81 -10.51
C ALA A 54 -1.36 2.17 -11.17
N LYS A 55 -1.87 2.19 -12.40
CA LYS A 55 -2.19 3.41 -13.14
C LYS A 55 -3.31 4.22 -12.50
N ASP A 56 -4.17 3.56 -11.73
CA ASP A 56 -5.29 4.22 -11.05
C ASP A 56 -4.84 4.98 -9.80
N VAL A 57 -3.62 4.71 -9.31
CA VAL A 57 -3.07 5.33 -8.11
C VAL A 57 -2.43 6.65 -8.46
N GLU A 58 -3.07 7.75 -8.08
CA GLU A 58 -2.57 9.11 -8.30
C GLU A 58 -1.55 9.51 -7.25
N GLY A 59 -1.69 9.02 -6.04
CA GLY A 59 -0.80 9.28 -4.93
C GLY A 59 -1.02 8.28 -3.81
N THR A 60 -0.08 8.26 -2.86
CA THR A 60 -0.12 7.33 -1.74
C THR A 60 0.28 8.04 -0.45
N ILE A 61 -0.45 7.77 0.61
CA ILE A 61 -0.15 8.27 1.96
C ILE A 61 0.18 7.06 2.83
N ILE A 62 1.33 7.08 3.48
CA ILE A 62 1.78 5.99 4.36
C ILE A 62 1.98 6.53 5.76
N ALA A 63 1.33 5.89 6.74
CA ALA A 63 1.61 6.08 8.16
C ALA A 63 2.11 4.76 8.73
N SER A 64 3.12 4.79 9.59
CA SER A 64 3.69 3.56 10.14
C SER A 64 4.23 3.78 11.54
N VAL A 65 3.99 2.80 12.42
CA VAL A 65 4.64 2.70 13.73
C VAL A 65 5.82 1.71 13.70
N VAL A 66 6.12 1.15 12.50
CA VAL A 66 7.23 0.19 12.30
C VAL A 66 8.18 0.78 11.26
N PRO A 67 9.29 1.42 11.66
CA PRO A 67 10.17 2.12 10.72
C PRO A 67 10.72 1.27 9.59
N GLN A 68 11.05 0.01 9.87
CA GLN A 68 11.57 -0.92 8.85
C GLN A 68 10.55 -1.19 7.76
N VAL A 69 9.29 -1.39 8.15
CA VAL A 69 8.20 -1.63 7.21
C VAL A 69 7.88 -0.35 6.43
N LEU A 70 7.97 0.81 7.08
CA LEU A 70 7.77 2.09 6.40
C LEU A 70 8.73 2.23 5.21
N ASN A 71 10.01 1.96 5.42
CA ASN A 71 11.00 2.05 4.35
C ASN A 71 10.74 1.07 3.22
N SER A 72 10.44 -0.18 3.56
CA SER A 72 10.12 -1.21 2.57
C SER A 72 8.86 -0.86 1.78
N MET A 73 7.85 -0.30 2.46
CA MET A 73 6.59 0.06 1.84
C MET A 73 6.74 1.27 0.91
N LYS A 74 7.51 2.28 1.31
CA LYS A 74 7.82 3.43 0.44
C LYS A 74 8.47 2.98 -0.86
N THR A 75 9.45 2.09 -0.76
CA THR A 75 10.14 1.53 -1.92
C THR A 75 9.18 0.71 -2.79
N ALA A 76 8.32 -0.10 -2.15
CA ALA A 76 7.32 -0.90 -2.85
C ALA A 76 6.35 -0.02 -3.66
N VAL A 77 5.85 1.05 -3.06
CA VAL A 77 4.95 2.00 -3.72
C VAL A 77 5.63 2.65 -4.91
N LEU A 78 6.88 3.08 -4.75
CA LEU A 78 7.64 3.68 -5.85
C LEU A 78 7.83 2.69 -7.01
N LYS A 79 8.17 1.45 -6.71
CA LYS A 79 8.33 0.40 -7.73
C LYS A 79 7.02 0.11 -8.46
N LEU A 80 5.92 0.09 -7.73
CA LEU A 80 4.60 -0.26 -8.28
C LEU A 80 4.02 0.87 -9.13
N THR A 81 4.08 2.10 -8.64
CA THR A 81 3.36 3.23 -9.24
C THR A 81 4.27 4.18 -10.02
N GLY A 82 5.58 4.12 -9.79
CA GLY A 82 6.52 5.09 -10.32
C GLY A 82 6.48 6.44 -9.61
N LYS A 83 5.72 6.55 -8.52
CA LYS A 83 5.54 7.78 -7.75
C LYS A 83 5.90 7.53 -6.30
N SER A 84 6.63 8.47 -5.69
CA SER A 84 6.92 8.41 -4.26
C SER A 84 5.66 8.75 -3.44
N SER A 85 5.62 8.21 -2.24
CA SER A 85 4.53 8.49 -1.31
C SER A 85 4.76 9.79 -0.55
#